data_3ce32adecd6849ab63a530b64605d6ee
#
_entry.id   3ce32adecd6849ab63a530b64605d6ee
#
_cell.length_a   1.000
_cell.length_b   1.000
_cell.length_c   1.000
_cell.angle_alpha   90.00
_cell.angle_beta   90.00
_cell.angle_gamma   90.00
#
_symmetry.space_group_name_H-M   'P 1'
#
loop_
_entity.id
_entity.type
_entity.pdbx_description
1 polymer ?
#
loop_
_entity_poly.entity_id
_entity_poly.type
_entity_poly.pdbx_seq_one_letter_code
_entity_poly.pdbx_strand_id
1 'polypeptide(L)' 'MIVTVLVLVALILALIHEFQANGRDILGWAVVLLALALALPFLEGAL' A
#
# COMPACT_ATOMS: atom_id res chain seq x y z
N MET A 1 -10.18 12.93 -1.17
CA MET A 1 -10.57 12.27 0.09
C MET A 1 -10.83 10.78 -0.11
N ILE A 2 -11.79 10.40 -0.97
CA ILE A 2 -12.12 8.98 -1.19
C ILE A 2 -10.92 8.22 -1.74
N VAL A 3 -10.23 8.80 -2.72
CA VAL A 3 -9.07 8.14 -3.33
C VAL A 3 -7.97 7.91 -2.29
N THR A 4 -7.72 8.90 -1.43
CA THR A 4 -6.70 8.78 -0.38
C THR A 4 -7.06 7.65 0.58
N VAL A 5 -8.32 7.57 1.00
CA VAL A 5 -8.78 6.51 1.90
C VAL A 5 -8.63 5.16 1.24
N LEU A 6 -9.02 5.05 -0.05
CA LEU A 6 -8.89 3.79 -0.78
C LEU A 6 -7.44 3.35 -0.92
N VAL A 7 -6.53 4.28 -1.19
CA VAL A 7 -5.10 3.98 -1.30
C VAL A 7 -4.56 3.46 0.03
N LEU A 8 -4.92 4.13 1.14
CA LEU A 8 -4.47 3.71 2.46
C LEU A 8 -5.01 2.33 2.83
N VAL A 9 -6.30 2.08 2.55
CA VAL A 9 -6.90 0.77 2.82
C VAL A 9 -6.21 -0.31 1.99
N ALA A 10 -5.96 -0.04 0.71
CA ALA A 10 -5.28 -0.98 -0.16
C ALA A 10 -3.87 -1.29 0.35
N LEU A 11 -3.15 -0.28 0.81
CA LEU A 11 -1.81 -0.47 1.36
C LEU A 11 -1.84 -1.35 2.60
N ILE A 12 -2.78 -1.10 3.51
CA ILE A 12 -2.91 -1.88 4.73
C ILE A 12 -3.24 -3.33 4.40
N LEU A 13 -4.18 -3.57 3.49
CA LEU A 13 -4.57 -4.92 3.10
C LEU A 13 -3.41 -5.65 2.42
N ALA A 14 -2.65 -4.95 1.59
CA ALA A 14 -1.49 -5.53 0.92
C ALA A 14 -0.42 -5.93 1.93
N LEU A 15 -0.17 -5.09 2.94
CA LEU A 15 0.79 -5.40 4.00
C LEU A 15 0.35 -6.62 4.81
N ILE A 16 -0.94 -6.71 5.14
CA ILE A 16 -1.46 -7.86 5.87
C ILE A 16 -1.27 -9.14 5.04
N HIS A 17 -1.56 -9.07 3.73
CA HIS A 17 -1.40 -10.20 2.84
C HIS A 17 0.06 -10.68 2.81
N GLU A 18 1.01 -9.75 2.69
CA GLU A 18 2.43 -10.07 2.69
C GLU A 18 2.87 -10.69 4.00
N PHE A 19 2.35 -10.17 5.09
CA PHE A 19 2.67 -10.70 6.41
C PHE A 19 2.23 -12.16 6.55
N GLN A 20 1.04 -12.48 6.04
CA GLN A 20 0.52 -13.85 6.06
C GLN A 20 1.32 -14.78 5.14
N ALA A 21 1.81 -14.24 4.03
CA ALA A 21 2.61 -15.00 3.08
C ALA A 21 4.09 -15.07 3.46
N ASN A 22 4.47 -14.50 4.61
CA ASN A 22 5.86 -14.44 5.09
C ASN A 22 6.80 -13.75 4.10
N GLY A 23 6.27 -12.78 3.35
CA GLY A 23 7.06 -12.00 2.42
C GLY A 23 7.53 -12.75 1.18
N ARG A 24 6.94 -13.92 0.89
CA ARG A 24 7.35 -14.75 -0.24
C ARG A 24 6.64 -14.40 -1.54
N ASP A 25 5.62 -13.57 -1.48
CA ASP A 25 4.82 -13.23 -2.65
C ASP A 25 5.41 -12.00 -3.34
N ILE A 26 6.16 -12.23 -4.42
CA ILE A 26 6.78 -11.16 -5.18
C ILE A 26 5.71 -10.25 -5.80
N LEU A 27 4.61 -10.84 -6.28
CA LEU A 27 3.52 -10.05 -6.85
C LEU A 27 2.87 -9.17 -5.79
N GLY A 28 2.71 -9.68 -4.59
CA GLY A 28 2.21 -8.90 -3.47
C GLY A 28 3.12 -7.74 -3.12
N TRP A 29 4.43 -7.96 -3.13
CA TRP A 29 5.40 -6.89 -2.91
C TRP A 29 5.31 -5.81 -3.98
N ALA A 30 5.07 -6.21 -5.23
CA ALA A 30 4.87 -5.24 -6.30
C ALA A 30 3.65 -4.36 -6.04
N VAL A 31 2.56 -4.95 -5.55
CA VAL A 31 1.36 -4.20 -5.19
C VAL A 31 1.63 -3.27 -4.02
N VAL A 32 2.36 -3.71 -3.00
CA VAL A 32 2.74 -2.89 -1.86
C VAL A 32 3.57 -1.69 -2.31
N LEU A 33 4.56 -1.92 -3.16
CA LEU A 33 5.41 -0.83 -3.65
C LEU A 33 4.60 0.16 -4.50
N LEU A 34 3.70 -0.35 -5.32
CA LEU A 34 2.84 0.51 -6.13
C LEU A 34 1.94 1.36 -5.23
N ALA A 35 1.34 0.75 -4.22
CA ALA A 35 0.49 1.47 -3.28
C ALA A 35 1.28 2.55 -2.52
N LEU A 36 2.51 2.23 -2.12
CA LEU A 36 3.39 3.20 -1.47
C LEU A 36 3.71 4.37 -2.40
N ALA A 37 4.00 4.07 -3.66
CA ALA A 37 4.29 5.11 -4.64
C ALA A 37 3.10 6.05 -4.83
N LEU A 38 1.89 5.53 -4.77
CA LEU A 38 0.68 6.34 -4.87
C LEU A 38 0.38 7.10 -3.57
N ALA A 39 0.73 6.51 -2.44
CA ALA A 39 0.44 7.10 -1.12
C ALA A 39 1.41 8.22 -0.75
N LEU A 40 2.68 8.13 -1.16
CA LEU A 40 3.70 9.11 -0.80
C LEU A 40 3.33 10.56 -1.14
N PRO A 41 2.84 10.86 -2.37
CA PRO A 41 2.45 12.23 -2.68
C PRO A 41 1.31 12.74 -1.79
N PHE A 42 0.38 11.88 -1.42
CA PHE A 42 -0.70 12.26 -0.51
C PHE A 42 -0.17 12.58 0.88
N LEU A 43 0.78 11.78 1.37
CA LEU A 43 1.38 12.00 2.68
C LEU A 43 2.21 13.28 2.70
N GLU A 44 2.96 13.54 1.64
CA GLU A 44 3.74 14.76 1.53
C GLU A 44 2.83 16.00 1.50
N GLY A 45 1.71 15.89 0.79
CA GLY A 45 0.75 16.97 0.73
C GLY A 45 0.00 17.21 2.05
N ALA A 46 -0.12 16.15 2.87
CA ALA A 46 -0.77 16.25 4.18
C ALA A 46 0.15 16.84 5.25
N LEU A 47 1.44 16.68 5.07
CA LEU A 47 2.44 17.21 6.01
C LEU A 47 2.89 18.59 5.62
#